data_482176ce3714567357de5c094b17948f
#
_entry.id   482176ce3714567357de5c094b17948f
#
_cell.length_a   1.000
_cell.length_b   1.000
_cell.length_c   1.000
_cell.angle_alpha   90.00
_cell.angle_beta   90.00
_cell.angle_gamma   90.00
#
_symmetry.space_group_name_H-M   'P 1'
#
loop_
_entity.id
_entity.type
_entity.pdbx_description
1 polymer ?
#
loop_
_entity_poly.entity_id
_entity_poly.type
_entity_poly.pdbx_seq_one_letter_code
_entity_poly.pdbx_strand_id
1 'polypeptide(L)'
;MRRLSTLTALAVTTASLGLAVIATPAHAATVVVSNSTDLSDAVKNATPGTVIQVRGGTYYPTATLQSTVNGTSSAPVTLTAYGSETVKIDGSSLPSGSWIFKLTADYWNVSDITFQNSPDSAVVCQSCTGTNWSNIKTVNGGDSGFTLTGDGTVNNTVKNLDSYGNYDAAEHGQNADGVAIKFGSGTGNLVTGARLYNNSDDGIDLWSFSSPVTIEHTWSFGNGVNRWGDSAFEGNGNGFKLGGNGVTVAHVVNNSAAWGNAGNGFTENSNTGAIAVNRTTAYANSKWGYYFATGAARLGKNLAVSNGGGSVTKGSAVVSAGNNWDSGVSTPAFRSTDASTAYNARRSDGSLPATAFLTTGSTTIGATMN
;
A
#
# COMPACT_ATOMS: atom_id res chain seq x y z
N MET A 1 -34.42 86.60 30.07
CA MET A 1 -33.49 85.61 30.66
C MET A 1 -34.16 84.25 30.57
N ARG A 2 -33.77 83.44 29.58
CA ARG A 2 -34.26 82.04 29.39
C ARG A 2 -33.17 81.10 29.83
N ARG A 3 -33.43 80.21 30.80
CA ARG A 3 -32.56 79.15 31.27
C ARG A 3 -32.72 77.94 30.34
N LEU A 4 -31.63 77.50 29.72
CA LEU A 4 -31.51 76.23 29.05
C LEU A 4 -31.27 75.13 30.13
N SER A 5 -32.06 74.10 30.16
CA SER A 5 -31.84 72.89 30.92
C SER A 5 -31.27 71.81 29.97
N THR A 6 -30.09 71.38 30.29
CA THR A 6 -29.39 70.27 29.59
C THR A 6 -29.90 68.92 30.13
N LEU A 7 -30.49 68.10 29.30
CA LEU A 7 -30.77 66.69 29.59
C LEU A 7 -29.51 65.83 29.26
N THR A 8 -29.00 65.14 30.26
CA THR A 8 -27.95 64.15 30.12
C THR A 8 -28.62 62.78 29.88
N ALA A 9 -28.38 62.21 28.68
CA ALA A 9 -28.84 60.85 28.36
C ALA A 9 -27.82 59.81 28.89
N LEU A 10 -28.33 58.94 29.76
CA LEU A 10 -27.55 57.79 30.29
C LEU A 10 -27.66 56.61 29.28
N ALA A 11 -26.55 56.25 28.61
CA ALA A 11 -26.49 55.09 27.73
C ALA A 11 -26.27 53.84 28.60
N VAL A 12 -27.23 52.93 28.63
CA VAL A 12 -27.09 51.60 29.24
C VAL A 12 -26.55 50.65 28.19
N THR A 13 -25.30 50.25 28.33
CA THR A 13 -24.68 49.17 27.50
C THR A 13 -25.02 47.82 28.13
N THR A 14 -25.89 47.05 27.49
CA THR A 14 -26.10 45.63 27.81
C THR A 14 -24.98 44.79 27.24
N ALA A 15 -24.07 44.29 28.08
CA ALA A 15 -23.09 43.28 27.72
C ALA A 15 -23.80 41.91 27.61
N SER A 16 -23.95 41.39 26.40
CA SER A 16 -24.38 40.00 26.18
C SER A 16 -23.18 39.07 26.49
N LEU A 17 -23.23 38.34 27.61
CA LEU A 17 -22.34 37.20 27.84
C LEU A 17 -22.74 36.10 26.83
N GLY A 18 -21.95 35.93 25.79
CA GLY A 18 -21.99 34.75 24.94
C GLY A 18 -21.54 33.53 25.75
N LEU A 19 -22.43 32.62 26.12
CA LEU A 19 -22.02 31.28 26.57
C LEU A 19 -21.34 30.60 25.41
N ALA A 20 -20.01 30.45 25.48
CA ALA A 20 -19.27 29.52 24.65
C ALA A 20 -19.67 28.09 25.09
N VAL A 21 -20.50 27.42 24.30
CA VAL A 21 -20.78 26.01 24.47
C VAL A 21 -19.44 25.29 24.12
N ILE A 22 -18.70 24.91 25.14
CA ILE A 22 -17.56 23.99 24.97
C ILE A 22 -18.18 22.65 24.59
N ALA A 23 -18.17 22.33 23.31
CA ALA A 23 -18.52 20.99 22.85
C ALA A 23 -17.57 20.00 23.52
N THR A 24 -18.06 19.18 24.41
CA THR A 24 -17.29 18.04 24.93
C THR A 24 -16.92 17.19 23.75
N PRO A 25 -15.64 16.77 23.61
CA PRO A 25 -15.26 15.85 22.54
C PRO A 25 -16.17 14.61 22.64
N ALA A 26 -16.83 14.28 21.54
CA ALA A 26 -17.64 13.07 21.46
C ALA A 26 -16.73 11.90 21.84
N HIS A 27 -17.08 11.17 22.88
CA HIS A 27 -16.33 9.99 23.30
C HIS A 27 -16.38 9.00 22.14
N ALA A 28 -15.21 8.54 21.64
CA ALA A 28 -15.14 7.56 20.58
C ALA A 28 -16.00 6.34 20.95
N ALA A 29 -17.04 6.05 20.18
CA ALA A 29 -17.90 4.90 20.43
C ALA A 29 -17.11 3.63 20.06
N THR A 30 -16.90 2.75 21.04
CA THR A 30 -16.31 1.43 20.77
C THR A 30 -17.43 0.42 20.55
N VAL A 31 -17.38 -0.26 19.39
CA VAL A 31 -18.30 -1.34 19.00
C VAL A 31 -17.51 -2.62 18.89
N VAL A 32 -17.88 -3.64 19.69
CA VAL A 32 -17.27 -4.96 19.62
C VAL A 32 -18.20 -5.88 18.82
N VAL A 33 -17.67 -6.49 17.75
CA VAL A 33 -18.44 -7.35 16.85
C VAL A 33 -17.89 -8.79 16.86
N SER A 34 -18.80 -9.79 16.74
CA SER A 34 -18.46 -11.20 16.79
C SER A 34 -19.11 -12.06 15.70
N ASN A 35 -19.80 -11.44 14.75
CA ASN A 35 -20.40 -12.11 13.59
C ASN A 35 -20.38 -11.21 12.37
N SER A 36 -20.65 -11.76 11.17
CA SER A 36 -20.54 -11.05 9.90
C SER A 36 -21.60 -9.96 9.72
N THR A 37 -22.80 -10.12 10.27
CA THR A 37 -23.88 -9.14 10.20
C THR A 37 -23.52 -7.90 11.02
N ASP A 38 -23.15 -8.08 12.28
CA ASP A 38 -22.74 -6.99 13.15
C ASP A 38 -21.51 -6.24 12.60
N LEU A 39 -20.56 -6.97 11.99
CA LEU A 39 -19.40 -6.35 11.33
C LEU A 39 -19.83 -5.47 10.15
N SER A 40 -20.73 -5.97 9.30
CA SER A 40 -21.26 -5.21 8.16
C SER A 40 -21.99 -3.94 8.62
N ASP A 41 -22.84 -4.07 9.63
CA ASP A 41 -23.60 -2.94 10.20
C ASP A 41 -22.68 -1.92 10.87
N ALA A 42 -21.66 -2.38 11.62
CA ALA A 42 -20.70 -1.49 12.26
C ALA A 42 -19.85 -0.69 11.24
N VAL A 43 -19.41 -1.34 10.15
CA VAL A 43 -18.66 -0.67 9.07
C VAL A 43 -19.55 0.34 8.35
N LYS A 44 -20.77 -0.03 8.01
CA LYS A 44 -21.72 0.81 7.28
C LYS A 44 -22.17 2.03 8.08
N ASN A 45 -22.38 1.87 9.39
CA ASN A 45 -22.95 2.87 10.27
C ASN A 45 -21.91 3.58 11.15
N ALA A 46 -20.62 3.41 10.87
CA ALA A 46 -19.57 4.09 11.59
C ALA A 46 -19.76 5.62 11.52
N THR A 47 -19.33 6.32 12.56
CA THR A 47 -19.28 7.77 12.62
C THR A 47 -17.86 8.22 12.98
N PRO A 48 -17.48 9.50 12.77
CA PRO A 48 -16.14 9.97 13.16
C PRO A 48 -15.79 9.59 14.60
N GLY A 49 -14.63 8.96 14.79
CA GLY A 49 -14.15 8.46 16.08
C GLY A 49 -14.65 7.08 16.49
N THR A 50 -15.52 6.43 15.71
CA THR A 50 -15.93 5.03 16.00
C THR A 50 -14.73 4.09 15.97
N VAL A 51 -14.62 3.21 16.98
CA VAL A 51 -13.65 2.11 17.04
C VAL A 51 -14.41 0.79 16.94
N ILE A 52 -14.26 0.09 15.83
CA ILE A 52 -14.83 -1.24 15.56
C ILE A 52 -13.78 -2.28 15.92
N GLN A 53 -14.01 -3.03 16.99
CA GLN A 53 -13.13 -4.12 17.44
C GLN A 53 -13.75 -5.48 17.08
N VAL A 54 -13.06 -6.21 16.23
CA VAL A 54 -13.53 -7.49 15.69
C VAL A 54 -12.97 -8.63 16.53
N ARG A 55 -13.85 -9.46 17.12
CA ARG A 55 -13.44 -10.64 17.89
C ARG A 55 -12.77 -11.68 16.97
N GLY A 56 -11.90 -12.48 17.54
CA GLY A 56 -11.19 -13.56 16.83
C GLY A 56 -12.15 -14.55 16.17
N GLY A 57 -11.82 -14.94 14.94
CA GLY A 57 -12.63 -15.87 14.17
C GLY A 57 -12.55 -15.62 12.67
N THR A 58 -13.35 -16.37 11.91
CA THR A 58 -13.50 -16.19 10.47
C THR A 58 -14.92 -15.69 10.17
N TYR A 59 -15.00 -14.57 9.45
CA TYR A 59 -16.23 -13.88 9.08
C TYR A 59 -16.50 -14.10 7.59
N TYR A 60 -17.71 -14.47 7.24
CA TYR A 60 -18.15 -14.73 5.87
C TYR A 60 -19.23 -13.72 5.46
N PRO A 61 -18.85 -12.52 5.00
CA PRO A 61 -19.82 -11.55 4.50
C PRO A 61 -20.47 -12.08 3.21
N THR A 62 -21.76 -11.81 3.04
CA THR A 62 -22.52 -12.15 1.81
C THR A 62 -22.66 -10.96 0.86
N ALA A 63 -22.15 -9.81 1.24
CA ALA A 63 -22.01 -8.60 0.43
C ALA A 63 -20.71 -7.87 0.82
N THR A 64 -20.18 -7.04 -0.06
CA THR A 64 -19.03 -6.21 0.20
C THR A 64 -19.19 -5.40 1.49
N LEU A 65 -18.25 -5.52 2.40
CA LEU A 65 -18.15 -4.61 3.55
C LEU A 65 -17.73 -3.24 3.02
N GLN A 66 -18.59 -2.22 3.13
CA GLN A 66 -18.30 -0.92 2.55
C GLN A 66 -18.71 0.24 3.45
N SER A 67 -17.94 1.33 3.37
CA SER A 67 -18.30 2.59 4.00
C SER A 67 -18.00 3.79 3.09
N THR A 68 -18.88 4.79 3.17
CA THR A 68 -18.72 6.12 2.57
C THR A 68 -18.63 7.21 3.65
N VAL A 69 -18.54 6.81 4.91
CA VAL A 69 -18.54 7.72 6.05
C VAL A 69 -17.13 8.15 6.38
N ASN A 70 -16.83 9.43 6.22
CA ASN A 70 -15.53 9.97 6.56
C ASN A 70 -15.33 10.02 8.09
N GLY A 71 -14.14 9.61 8.54
CA GLY A 71 -13.60 10.08 9.79
C GLY A 71 -13.10 11.53 9.67
N THR A 72 -12.35 11.99 10.64
CA THR A 72 -11.59 13.23 10.57
C THR A 72 -10.16 12.98 11.05
N SER A 73 -9.22 13.87 10.77
CA SER A 73 -7.85 13.74 11.24
C SER A 73 -7.73 13.65 12.76
N SER A 74 -8.66 14.27 13.50
CA SER A 74 -8.72 14.24 14.98
C SER A 74 -9.63 13.14 15.54
N ALA A 75 -10.50 12.55 14.71
CA ALA A 75 -11.44 11.50 15.07
C ALA A 75 -11.57 10.48 13.92
N PRO A 76 -10.50 9.73 13.59
CA PRO A 76 -10.56 8.72 12.53
C PRO A 76 -11.51 7.58 12.93
N VAL A 77 -12.09 6.92 11.94
CA VAL A 77 -12.77 5.64 12.16
C VAL A 77 -11.73 4.54 12.24
N THR A 78 -11.83 3.64 13.20
CA THR A 78 -10.89 2.53 13.37
C THR A 78 -11.60 1.19 13.21
N LEU A 79 -11.05 0.31 12.38
CA LEU A 79 -11.43 -1.09 12.26
C LEU A 79 -10.22 -1.96 12.60
N THR A 80 -10.29 -2.74 13.66
CA THR A 80 -9.14 -3.53 14.15
C THR A 80 -9.57 -4.82 14.82
N ALA A 81 -8.65 -5.76 14.95
CA ALA A 81 -8.86 -6.94 15.79
C ALA A 81 -9.04 -6.54 17.26
N TYR A 82 -9.82 -7.31 18.03
CA TYR A 82 -9.94 -7.14 19.47
C TYR A 82 -8.66 -7.67 20.15
N GLY A 83 -7.92 -6.77 20.77
CA GLY A 83 -6.64 -7.12 21.39
C GLY A 83 -5.66 -7.74 20.39
N SER A 84 -5.19 -8.95 20.68
CA SER A 84 -4.28 -9.73 19.81
C SER A 84 -4.99 -10.92 19.13
N GLU A 85 -6.31 -10.90 19.06
CA GLU A 85 -7.09 -12.00 18.48
C GLU A 85 -6.89 -12.06 16.95
N THR A 86 -6.88 -13.28 16.40
CA THR A 86 -6.73 -13.49 14.96
C THR A 86 -8.07 -13.34 14.25
N VAL A 87 -8.17 -12.35 13.38
CA VAL A 87 -9.37 -12.06 12.58
C VAL A 87 -9.14 -12.38 11.12
N LYS A 88 -10.06 -13.12 10.51
CA LYS A 88 -10.10 -13.38 9.06
C LYS A 88 -11.46 -12.96 8.51
N ILE A 89 -11.45 -12.22 7.43
CA ILE A 89 -12.65 -11.91 6.64
C ILE A 89 -12.50 -12.66 5.32
N ASP A 90 -13.35 -13.64 5.11
CA ASP A 90 -13.29 -14.60 4.01
C ASP A 90 -14.38 -14.29 2.99
N GLY A 91 -13.96 -13.96 1.77
CA GLY A 91 -14.84 -13.56 0.68
C GLY A 91 -15.50 -14.71 -0.08
N SER A 92 -15.28 -15.96 0.32
CA SER A 92 -15.81 -17.14 -0.41
C SER A 92 -17.34 -17.22 -0.49
N SER A 93 -18.05 -16.45 0.33
CA SER A 93 -19.52 -16.33 0.29
C SER A 93 -20.02 -15.11 -0.49
N LEU A 94 -19.11 -14.30 -1.04
CA LEU A 94 -19.47 -13.12 -1.83
C LEU A 94 -19.87 -13.51 -3.26
N PRO A 95 -20.75 -12.74 -3.90
CA PRO A 95 -21.01 -12.87 -5.34
C PRO A 95 -19.75 -12.64 -6.17
N SER A 96 -19.67 -13.27 -7.34
CA SER A 96 -18.59 -13.03 -8.32
C SER A 96 -18.43 -11.54 -8.62
N GLY A 97 -17.18 -11.06 -8.78
CA GLY A 97 -16.86 -9.67 -9.03
C GLY A 97 -17.05 -8.73 -7.83
N SER A 98 -17.24 -9.27 -6.62
CA SER A 98 -17.36 -8.48 -5.39
C SER A 98 -16.01 -8.37 -4.67
N TRP A 99 -15.76 -7.24 -4.04
CA TRP A 99 -14.64 -7.02 -3.12
C TRP A 99 -15.00 -7.46 -1.70
N ILE A 100 -14.03 -7.85 -0.90
CA ILE A 100 -14.30 -8.09 0.54
C ILE A 100 -14.55 -6.76 1.25
N PHE A 101 -13.65 -5.79 1.07
CA PHE A 101 -13.74 -4.49 1.74
C PHE A 101 -13.55 -3.35 0.74
N LYS A 102 -14.52 -2.44 0.69
CA LYS A 102 -14.43 -1.22 -0.12
C LYS A 102 -14.61 0.02 0.75
N LEU A 103 -13.66 0.92 0.65
CA LEU A 103 -13.70 2.23 1.28
C LEU A 103 -13.74 3.33 0.21
N THR A 104 -14.72 4.23 0.32
CA THR A 104 -14.78 5.50 -0.42
C THR A 104 -14.96 6.62 0.60
N ALA A 105 -14.06 6.65 1.58
CA ALA A 105 -14.14 7.53 2.73
C ALA A 105 -12.72 7.89 3.23
N ASP A 106 -12.62 8.99 3.94
CA ASP A 106 -11.38 9.55 4.47
C ASP A 106 -11.15 9.21 5.94
N TYR A 107 -9.88 9.24 6.36
CA TYR A 107 -9.46 9.11 7.75
C TYR A 107 -9.95 7.84 8.43
N TRP A 108 -9.65 6.70 7.83
CA TRP A 108 -9.84 5.38 8.41
C TRP A 108 -8.49 4.78 8.81
N ASN A 109 -8.47 4.11 9.97
CA ASN A 109 -7.39 3.24 10.41
C ASN A 109 -7.88 1.79 10.37
N VAL A 110 -7.25 0.95 9.56
CA VAL A 110 -7.58 -0.48 9.45
C VAL A 110 -6.35 -1.30 9.81
N SER A 111 -6.46 -2.19 10.81
CA SER A 111 -5.30 -2.95 11.26
C SER A 111 -5.59 -4.38 11.72
N ASP A 112 -4.56 -5.22 11.65
CA ASP A 112 -4.51 -6.55 12.29
C ASP A 112 -5.59 -7.52 11.77
N ILE A 113 -5.95 -7.42 10.48
CA ILE A 113 -7.00 -8.21 9.82
C ILE A 113 -6.41 -8.93 8.61
N THR A 114 -6.83 -10.18 8.41
CA THR A 114 -6.61 -10.93 7.17
C THR A 114 -7.87 -10.89 6.31
N PHE A 115 -7.74 -10.42 5.06
CA PHE A 115 -8.76 -10.52 4.03
C PHE A 115 -8.35 -11.63 3.07
N GLN A 116 -9.19 -12.63 2.87
CA GLN A 116 -8.82 -13.81 2.07
C GLN A 116 -9.95 -14.28 1.15
N ASN A 117 -9.58 -14.93 0.03
CA ASN A 117 -10.51 -15.57 -0.90
C ASN A 117 -11.56 -14.60 -1.48
N SER A 118 -11.14 -13.40 -1.84
CA SER A 118 -12.01 -12.43 -2.51
C SER A 118 -12.33 -12.88 -3.93
N PRO A 119 -13.58 -12.75 -4.42
CA PRO A 119 -13.89 -13.01 -5.84
C PRO A 119 -13.26 -12.02 -6.82
N ASP A 120 -12.87 -10.84 -6.35
CA ASP A 120 -12.19 -9.76 -7.06
C ASP A 120 -11.07 -9.23 -6.16
N SER A 121 -10.63 -7.98 -6.25
CA SER A 121 -9.65 -7.39 -5.32
C SER A 121 -10.10 -7.54 -3.86
N ALA A 122 -9.16 -7.87 -2.96
CA ALA A 122 -9.55 -8.12 -1.58
C ALA A 122 -9.91 -6.82 -0.83
N VAL A 123 -9.12 -5.77 -1.02
CA VAL A 123 -9.33 -4.44 -0.41
C VAL A 123 -9.22 -3.36 -1.45
N VAL A 124 -10.22 -2.49 -1.53
CA VAL A 124 -10.24 -1.33 -2.42
C VAL A 124 -10.48 -0.05 -1.62
N CYS A 125 -9.56 0.92 -1.73
CA CYS A 125 -9.70 2.28 -1.20
C CYS A 125 -9.75 3.24 -2.40
N GLN A 126 -10.92 3.76 -2.67
CA GLN A 126 -11.16 4.60 -3.84
C GLN A 126 -11.33 6.06 -3.45
N SER A 127 -10.47 6.94 -3.97
CA SER A 127 -10.48 8.39 -3.67
C SER A 127 -10.37 8.70 -2.18
N CYS A 128 -9.65 7.88 -1.43
CA CYS A 128 -9.50 8.03 0.02
C CYS A 128 -8.40 9.03 0.38
N THR A 129 -8.62 9.78 1.46
CA THR A 129 -7.61 10.68 2.03
C THR A 129 -7.27 10.30 3.48
N GLY A 130 -5.98 10.26 3.80
CA GLY A 130 -5.50 10.11 5.18
C GLY A 130 -5.84 8.77 5.83
N THR A 131 -5.94 7.69 5.05
CA THR A 131 -6.18 6.34 5.58
C THR A 131 -4.88 5.66 5.99
N ASN A 132 -4.94 4.88 7.06
CA ASN A 132 -3.80 4.09 7.54
C ASN A 132 -4.17 2.61 7.58
N TRP A 133 -3.41 1.81 6.86
CA TRP A 133 -3.55 0.36 6.77
C TRP A 133 -2.30 -0.28 7.37
N SER A 134 -2.44 -1.05 8.43
CA SER A 134 -1.27 -1.63 9.10
C SER A 134 -1.48 -3.09 9.52
N ASN A 135 -0.41 -3.90 9.37
CA ASN A 135 -0.43 -5.33 9.72
C ASN A 135 -1.58 -6.11 9.04
N ILE A 136 -1.90 -5.72 7.80
CA ILE A 136 -2.95 -6.37 7.00
C ILE A 136 -2.36 -7.56 6.25
N LYS A 137 -3.18 -8.58 6.03
CA LYS A 137 -2.89 -9.63 5.05
C LYS A 137 -4.01 -9.65 4.00
N THR A 138 -3.62 -9.76 2.73
CA THR A 138 -4.54 -10.03 1.63
C THR A 138 -4.08 -11.31 0.93
N VAL A 139 -4.97 -12.30 0.83
CA VAL A 139 -4.60 -13.67 0.43
C VAL A 139 -5.61 -14.21 -0.57
N ASN A 140 -5.13 -14.74 -1.69
CA ASN A 140 -5.94 -15.42 -2.69
C ASN A 140 -7.10 -14.53 -3.20
N GLY A 141 -6.83 -13.28 -3.55
CA GLY A 141 -7.79 -12.42 -4.26
C GLY A 141 -7.95 -12.86 -5.71
N GLY A 142 -9.16 -12.70 -6.26
CA GLY A 142 -9.47 -12.92 -7.67
C GLY A 142 -8.99 -11.80 -8.60
N ASP A 143 -8.41 -10.76 -8.04
CA ASP A 143 -7.68 -9.65 -8.65
C ASP A 143 -6.63 -9.18 -7.62
N SER A 144 -6.22 -7.91 -7.64
CA SER A 144 -5.19 -7.37 -6.75
C SER A 144 -5.53 -7.54 -5.26
N GLY A 145 -4.53 -7.84 -4.45
CA GLY A 145 -4.74 -7.99 -3.01
C GLY A 145 -5.15 -6.69 -2.34
N PHE A 146 -4.47 -5.58 -2.64
CA PHE A 146 -4.75 -4.27 -2.07
C PHE A 146 -4.71 -3.19 -3.15
N THR A 147 -5.76 -2.39 -3.25
CA THR A 147 -5.91 -1.37 -4.30
C THR A 147 -6.15 0.02 -3.72
N LEU A 148 -5.33 1.00 -4.14
CA LEU A 148 -5.61 2.43 -4.04
C LEU A 148 -5.94 2.96 -5.44
N THR A 149 -7.05 3.65 -5.62
CA THR A 149 -7.47 4.11 -6.95
C THR A 149 -8.29 5.39 -6.88
N GLY A 150 -8.42 6.08 -8.01
CA GLY A 150 -9.23 7.27 -8.16
C GLY A 150 -8.49 8.57 -7.83
N ASP A 151 -9.03 9.67 -8.35
CA ASP A 151 -8.54 11.02 -8.04
C ASP A 151 -8.85 11.39 -6.59
N GLY A 152 -7.96 12.13 -5.95
CA GLY A 152 -8.10 12.46 -4.54
C GLY A 152 -7.58 11.38 -3.59
N THR A 153 -6.85 10.38 -4.10
CA THR A 153 -6.16 9.36 -3.28
C THR A 153 -4.92 9.98 -2.63
N VAL A 154 -5.07 10.60 -1.46
CA VAL A 154 -4.08 11.51 -0.85
C VAL A 154 -3.68 11.05 0.56
N ASN A 155 -2.37 11.10 0.87
CA ASN A 155 -1.83 10.87 2.22
C ASN A 155 -2.26 9.51 2.84
N ASN A 156 -2.32 8.45 2.04
CA ASN A 156 -2.64 7.11 2.53
C ASN A 156 -1.34 6.35 2.84
N THR A 157 -1.35 5.62 3.94
CA THR A 157 -0.22 4.79 4.36
C THR A 157 -0.61 3.32 4.38
N VAL A 158 0.16 2.49 3.67
CA VAL A 158 0.07 1.02 3.70
C VAL A 158 1.36 0.50 4.34
N LYS A 159 1.24 0.02 5.58
CA LYS A 159 2.39 -0.41 6.39
C LYS A 159 2.28 -1.88 6.79
N ASN A 160 3.37 -2.63 6.63
CA ASN A 160 3.46 -4.02 7.06
C ASN A 160 2.40 -4.94 6.42
N LEU A 161 2.07 -4.71 5.15
CA LEU A 161 1.15 -5.56 4.39
C LEU A 161 1.85 -6.86 3.96
N ASP A 162 1.19 -8.01 4.12
CA ASP A 162 1.49 -9.25 3.40
C ASP A 162 0.41 -9.48 2.35
N SER A 163 0.76 -9.40 1.07
CA SER A 163 -0.18 -9.65 -0.04
C SER A 163 0.34 -10.74 -0.95
N TYR A 164 -0.40 -11.86 -1.05
CA TYR A 164 0.10 -13.01 -1.78
C TYR A 164 -0.99 -13.95 -2.29
N GLY A 165 -0.62 -14.70 -3.34
CA GLY A 165 -1.46 -15.75 -3.93
C GLY A 165 -2.64 -15.20 -4.74
N ASN A 166 -2.62 -13.93 -5.09
CA ASN A 166 -3.67 -13.30 -5.88
C ASN A 166 -3.61 -13.78 -7.35
N TYR A 167 -4.79 -14.07 -7.93
CA TYR A 167 -4.88 -14.62 -9.29
C TYR A 167 -6.22 -14.27 -9.93
N ASP A 168 -6.16 -13.51 -11.02
CA ASP A 168 -7.32 -13.24 -11.88
C ASP A 168 -7.46 -14.36 -12.89
N ALA A 169 -8.41 -15.26 -12.66
CA ALA A 169 -8.67 -16.39 -13.54
C ALA A 169 -9.35 -15.98 -14.87
N ALA A 170 -10.08 -14.86 -14.90
CA ALA A 170 -10.75 -14.36 -16.08
C ALA A 170 -9.78 -13.75 -17.09
N GLU A 171 -8.71 -13.13 -16.58
CA GLU A 171 -7.67 -12.48 -17.37
C GLU A 171 -6.35 -13.29 -17.36
N HIS A 172 -6.43 -14.59 -17.13
CA HIS A 172 -5.28 -15.50 -17.19
C HIS A 172 -4.07 -15.08 -16.35
N GLY A 173 -4.34 -14.51 -15.18
CA GLY A 173 -3.33 -14.06 -14.23
C GLY A 173 -2.88 -12.62 -14.40
N GLN A 174 -3.36 -11.88 -15.41
CA GLN A 174 -3.13 -10.43 -15.49
C GLN A 174 -3.90 -9.70 -14.37
N ASN A 175 -3.48 -8.47 -14.04
CA ASN A 175 -4.09 -7.55 -13.10
C ASN A 175 -3.99 -7.92 -11.62
N ALA A 176 -3.81 -9.17 -11.26
CA ALA A 176 -3.79 -9.62 -9.87
C ALA A 176 -2.43 -9.34 -9.20
N ASP A 177 -2.23 -8.08 -8.81
CA ASP A 177 -1.03 -7.61 -8.13
C ASP A 177 -1.05 -7.86 -6.62
N GLY A 178 0.10 -7.75 -5.98
CA GLY A 178 0.16 -7.64 -4.53
C GLY A 178 -0.45 -6.31 -4.06
N VAL A 179 0.01 -5.19 -4.63
CA VAL A 179 -0.53 -3.85 -4.42
C VAL A 179 -0.72 -3.17 -5.77
N ALA A 180 -1.92 -2.69 -6.04
CA ALA A 180 -2.25 -1.84 -7.17
C ALA A 180 -2.50 -0.40 -6.70
N ILE A 181 -1.73 0.57 -7.19
CA ILE A 181 -2.03 1.99 -7.02
C ILE A 181 -2.23 2.53 -8.43
N LYS A 182 -3.47 2.45 -8.93
CA LYS A 182 -3.79 2.59 -10.35
C LYS A 182 -4.91 3.60 -10.61
N PHE A 183 -4.93 4.19 -11.82
CA PHE A 183 -6.05 4.99 -12.33
C PHE A 183 -6.49 6.09 -11.37
N GLY A 184 -5.67 7.10 -11.21
CA GLY A 184 -6.02 8.23 -10.37
C GLY A 184 -4.85 9.15 -10.07
N SER A 185 -5.06 9.98 -9.06
CA SER A 185 -4.09 10.98 -8.63
C SER A 185 -4.20 11.31 -7.15
N GLY A 186 -3.11 11.81 -6.59
CA GLY A 186 -3.05 12.31 -5.22
C GLY A 186 -1.68 12.03 -4.59
N THR A 187 -1.14 13.01 -3.90
CA THR A 187 0.21 12.96 -3.32
C THR A 187 0.23 12.39 -1.90
N GLY A 188 1.42 12.05 -1.41
CA GLY A 188 1.62 11.63 -0.02
C GLY A 188 1.31 10.17 0.26
N ASN A 189 1.06 9.34 -0.76
CA ASN A 189 0.82 7.91 -0.57
C ASN A 189 2.14 7.18 -0.31
N LEU A 190 2.14 6.32 0.71
CA LEU A 190 3.28 5.57 1.19
C LEU A 190 2.97 4.07 1.30
N VAL A 191 3.85 3.24 0.73
CA VAL A 191 3.89 1.80 0.99
C VAL A 191 5.20 1.47 1.71
N THR A 192 5.13 0.90 2.90
CA THR A 192 6.33 0.59 3.70
C THR A 192 6.23 -0.74 4.44
N GLY A 193 7.33 -1.48 4.50
CA GLY A 193 7.39 -2.76 5.21
C GLY A 193 6.55 -3.88 4.59
N ALA A 194 6.15 -3.77 3.32
CA ALA A 194 5.31 -4.76 2.68
C ALA A 194 6.09 -6.00 2.20
N ARG A 195 5.43 -7.18 2.17
CA ARG A 195 5.84 -8.37 1.44
C ARG A 195 4.77 -8.70 0.39
N LEU A 196 5.15 -8.66 -0.87
CA LEU A 196 4.28 -8.80 -2.03
C LEU A 196 4.78 -9.99 -2.84
N TYR A 197 4.14 -11.15 -2.71
CA TYR A 197 4.77 -12.36 -3.23
C TYR A 197 3.80 -13.41 -3.77
N ASN A 198 4.28 -14.17 -4.75
CA ASN A 198 3.52 -15.26 -5.36
C ASN A 198 2.18 -14.80 -5.97
N ASN A 199 2.09 -13.55 -6.41
CA ASN A 199 0.94 -13.05 -7.16
C ASN A 199 1.09 -13.41 -8.64
N SER A 200 -0.01 -13.54 -9.35
CA SER A 200 0.05 -13.91 -10.75
C SER A 200 0.53 -12.78 -11.66
N ASP A 201 0.29 -11.54 -11.29
CA ASP A 201 0.84 -10.39 -12.01
C ASP A 201 2.02 -9.76 -11.23
N ASP A 202 2.03 -8.49 -11.00
CA ASP A 202 3.15 -7.77 -10.42
C ASP A 202 3.12 -7.79 -8.88
N GLY A 203 4.26 -7.52 -8.25
CA GLY A 203 4.26 -7.32 -6.79
C GLY A 203 3.60 -5.99 -6.42
N ILE A 204 4.03 -4.90 -7.06
CA ILE A 204 3.37 -3.59 -6.99
C ILE A 204 3.26 -3.00 -8.38
N ASP A 205 2.08 -2.46 -8.70
CA ASP A 205 1.81 -1.80 -9.97
C ASP A 205 1.24 -0.39 -9.77
N LEU A 206 1.90 0.61 -10.40
CA LEU A 206 1.52 2.02 -10.38
C LEU A 206 0.93 2.48 -11.73
N TRP A 207 0.22 1.59 -12.43
CA TRP A 207 -0.32 1.85 -13.77
C TRP A 207 -1.24 3.08 -13.80
N SER A 208 -0.92 4.05 -14.65
CA SER A 208 -1.74 5.25 -14.86
C SER A 208 -2.06 6.06 -13.59
N PHE A 209 -1.26 5.91 -12.51
CA PHE A 209 -1.39 6.78 -11.35
C PHE A 209 -0.51 8.02 -11.54
N SER A 210 -1.13 9.19 -11.61
CA SER A 210 -0.51 10.42 -12.12
C SER A 210 0.16 11.28 -11.04
N SER A 211 0.38 10.75 -9.82
CA SER A 211 1.04 11.46 -8.72
C SER A 211 2.12 10.62 -8.05
N PRO A 212 3.17 11.23 -7.47
CA PRO A 212 4.25 10.50 -6.83
C PRO A 212 3.76 9.60 -5.68
N VAL A 213 4.26 8.35 -5.67
CA VAL A 213 4.10 7.38 -4.60
C VAL A 213 5.49 7.09 -4.03
N THR A 214 5.59 6.99 -2.72
CA THR A 214 6.82 6.54 -2.03
C THR A 214 6.66 5.08 -1.63
N ILE A 215 7.67 4.26 -1.96
CA ILE A 215 7.76 2.85 -1.59
C ILE A 215 9.08 2.64 -0.87
N GLU A 216 9.04 2.06 0.32
CA GLU A 216 10.26 1.81 1.07
C GLU A 216 10.18 0.54 1.92
N HIS A 217 11.34 -0.05 2.24
CA HIS A 217 11.41 -1.25 3.06
C HIS A 217 10.45 -2.36 2.59
N THR A 218 10.26 -2.51 1.28
CA THR A 218 9.29 -3.42 0.67
C THR A 218 9.99 -4.56 -0.07
N TRP A 219 9.51 -5.78 0.14
CA TRP A 219 9.99 -6.97 -0.55
C TRP A 219 8.94 -7.45 -1.55
N SER A 220 9.37 -7.67 -2.79
CA SER A 220 8.52 -8.15 -3.88
C SER A 220 9.15 -9.35 -4.55
N PHE A 221 8.53 -10.54 -4.45
CA PHE A 221 9.22 -11.76 -4.90
C PHE A 221 8.30 -12.89 -5.38
N GLY A 222 8.82 -13.65 -6.33
CA GLY A 222 8.14 -14.82 -6.87
C GLY A 222 6.83 -14.52 -7.59
N ASN A 223 6.62 -13.27 -8.04
CA ASN A 223 5.44 -12.85 -8.78
C ASN A 223 5.56 -13.24 -10.26
N GLY A 224 4.42 -13.44 -10.96
CA GLY A 224 4.33 -13.82 -12.37
C GLY A 224 4.68 -15.28 -12.66
N VAL A 225 4.86 -16.10 -11.64
CA VAL A 225 5.10 -17.54 -11.83
C VAL A 225 3.76 -18.27 -11.84
N ASN A 226 3.46 -18.96 -12.93
CA ASN A 226 2.23 -19.73 -13.07
C ASN A 226 2.15 -20.86 -12.03
N ARG A 227 1.45 -20.64 -10.94
CA ARG A 227 1.21 -21.61 -9.86
C ARG A 227 -0.16 -22.25 -9.94
N TRP A 228 -1.01 -21.76 -10.81
CA TRP A 228 -2.40 -22.16 -10.96
C TRP A 228 -2.62 -23.18 -12.09
N GLY A 229 -1.55 -23.48 -12.87
CA GLY A 229 -1.62 -24.43 -13.98
C GLY A 229 -2.43 -23.91 -15.17
N ASP A 230 -2.60 -22.60 -15.28
CA ASP A 230 -3.29 -21.97 -16.40
C ASP A 230 -2.44 -22.07 -17.67
N SER A 231 -2.93 -22.76 -18.69
CA SER A 231 -2.22 -22.94 -19.97
C SER A 231 -2.14 -21.66 -20.81
N ALA A 232 -2.99 -20.67 -20.52
CA ALA A 232 -3.02 -19.37 -21.17
C ALA A 232 -2.45 -18.24 -20.28
N PHE A 233 -1.67 -18.58 -19.27
CA PHE A 233 -1.14 -17.63 -18.30
C PHE A 233 -0.40 -16.46 -18.93
N GLU A 234 -0.79 -15.23 -18.59
CA GLU A 234 -0.28 -13.97 -19.15
C GLU A 234 0.24 -12.96 -18.11
N GLY A 235 0.39 -13.35 -16.85
CA GLY A 235 0.91 -12.47 -15.80
C GLY A 235 2.29 -11.88 -16.11
N ASN A 236 2.49 -10.60 -15.85
CA ASN A 236 3.71 -9.86 -16.20
C ASN A 236 4.88 -10.20 -15.28
N GLY A 237 4.62 -10.28 -13.98
CA GLY A 237 5.54 -10.74 -12.96
C GLY A 237 6.71 -9.81 -12.67
N ASN A 238 6.54 -8.50 -12.75
CA ASN A 238 7.58 -7.59 -12.27
C ASN A 238 7.54 -7.50 -10.73
N GLY A 239 8.68 -7.25 -10.11
CA GLY A 239 8.71 -6.93 -8.69
C GLY A 239 8.05 -5.57 -8.43
N PHE A 240 8.56 -4.53 -9.09
CA PHE A 240 8.08 -3.16 -8.98
C PHE A 240 7.85 -2.60 -10.39
N LYS A 241 6.57 -2.39 -10.75
CA LYS A 241 6.14 -1.76 -11.99
C LYS A 241 5.73 -0.32 -11.68
N LEU A 242 6.58 0.63 -12.06
CA LEU A 242 6.55 2.02 -11.61
C LEU A 242 5.95 2.95 -12.65
N GLY A 243 4.84 2.55 -13.25
CA GLY A 243 4.13 3.35 -14.23
C GLY A 243 3.35 2.55 -15.23
N GLY A 244 2.89 3.22 -16.26
CA GLY A 244 2.12 2.66 -17.37
C GLY A 244 1.40 3.77 -18.13
N ASN A 245 0.97 3.47 -19.35
CA ASN A 245 0.22 4.39 -20.19
C ASN A 245 0.92 5.74 -20.45
N GLY A 246 2.27 5.76 -20.47
CA GLY A 246 3.05 6.94 -20.80
C GLY A 246 3.00 8.09 -19.76
N VAL A 247 2.63 7.81 -18.51
CA VAL A 247 2.64 8.83 -17.45
C VAL A 247 4.04 9.42 -17.24
N THR A 248 4.10 10.66 -16.75
CA THR A 248 5.36 11.33 -16.39
C THR A 248 5.34 11.66 -14.90
N VAL A 249 5.73 10.70 -14.06
CA VAL A 249 5.61 10.77 -12.60
C VAL A 249 6.92 10.39 -11.92
N ALA A 250 7.34 11.16 -10.93
CA ALA A 250 8.54 10.92 -10.16
C ALA A 250 8.24 10.07 -8.89
N HIS A 251 7.95 8.79 -9.07
CA HIS A 251 7.83 7.86 -7.93
C HIS A 251 9.17 7.67 -7.23
N VAL A 252 9.14 7.27 -5.97
CA VAL A 252 10.34 7.05 -5.15
C VAL A 252 10.34 5.64 -4.59
N VAL A 253 11.42 4.90 -4.81
CA VAL A 253 11.62 3.56 -4.23
C VAL A 253 12.95 3.56 -3.46
N ASN A 254 12.86 3.31 -2.17
CA ASN A 254 14.02 3.24 -1.29
C ASN A 254 14.10 1.90 -0.55
N ASN A 255 15.33 1.43 -0.30
CA ASN A 255 15.63 0.31 0.59
C ASN A 255 14.68 -0.89 0.44
N SER A 256 14.41 -1.27 -0.79
CA SER A 256 13.46 -2.33 -1.16
C SER A 256 14.16 -3.43 -1.97
N ALA A 257 13.60 -4.63 -2.00
CA ALA A 257 14.20 -5.75 -2.71
C ALA A 257 13.20 -6.49 -3.60
N ALA A 258 13.67 -6.91 -4.78
CA ALA A 258 12.92 -7.71 -5.75
C ALA A 258 13.71 -8.97 -6.11
N TRP A 259 13.13 -10.17 -5.93
CA TRP A 259 13.84 -11.40 -6.30
C TRP A 259 12.91 -12.51 -6.81
N GLY A 260 13.46 -13.34 -7.71
CA GLY A 260 12.76 -14.51 -8.23
C GLY A 260 11.44 -14.21 -8.94
N ASN A 261 11.24 -12.99 -9.41
CA ASN A 261 10.06 -12.60 -10.19
C ASN A 261 10.22 -13.06 -11.66
N ALA A 262 9.14 -13.40 -12.34
CA ALA A 262 9.15 -13.84 -13.73
C ALA A 262 9.45 -12.68 -14.71
N GLY A 263 9.20 -11.45 -14.32
CA GLY A 263 9.50 -10.23 -15.03
C GLY A 263 10.82 -9.58 -14.58
N ASN A 264 10.83 -8.24 -14.58
CA ASN A 264 11.95 -7.44 -14.11
C ASN A 264 11.87 -7.25 -12.57
N GLY A 265 13.00 -6.99 -11.93
CA GLY A 265 13.01 -6.56 -10.54
C GLY A 265 12.31 -5.22 -10.37
N PHE A 266 12.79 -4.21 -11.10
CA PHE A 266 12.26 -2.84 -11.13
C PHE A 266 12.11 -2.36 -12.57
N THR A 267 10.95 -1.82 -12.93
CA THR A 267 10.71 -1.29 -14.27
C THR A 267 9.93 0.03 -14.25
N GLU A 268 10.29 0.95 -15.14
CA GLU A 268 9.55 2.20 -15.35
C GLU A 268 8.20 1.99 -16.04
N ASN A 269 8.10 0.93 -16.84
CA ASN A 269 6.92 0.58 -17.63
C ASN A 269 6.31 1.78 -18.38
N SER A 270 7.07 2.41 -19.28
CA SER A 270 6.73 3.62 -20.05
C SER A 270 6.50 4.91 -19.24
N ASN A 271 6.79 4.94 -17.95
CA ASN A 271 6.81 6.18 -17.18
C ASN A 271 8.08 6.98 -17.52
N THR A 272 7.90 8.17 -18.12
CA THR A 272 9.02 9.02 -18.53
C THR A 272 9.53 9.98 -17.45
N GLY A 273 8.93 9.96 -16.27
CA GLY A 273 9.26 10.81 -15.14
C GLY A 273 10.62 10.50 -14.49
N ALA A 274 11.04 11.39 -13.61
CA ALA A 274 12.28 11.26 -12.87
C ALA A 274 12.14 10.31 -11.67
N ILE A 275 11.75 9.05 -11.92
CA ILE A 275 11.64 8.01 -10.89
C ILE A 275 12.96 7.89 -10.14
N ALA A 276 12.94 7.92 -8.82
CA ALA A 276 14.11 7.70 -7.99
C ALA A 276 14.11 6.27 -7.41
N VAL A 277 15.13 5.48 -7.72
CA VAL A 277 15.33 4.14 -7.17
C VAL A 277 16.69 4.11 -6.46
N ASN A 278 16.66 3.99 -5.15
CA ASN A 278 17.86 4.15 -4.34
C ASN A 278 18.00 3.05 -3.28
N ARG A 279 19.23 2.51 -3.16
CA ARG A 279 19.56 1.46 -2.21
C ARG A 279 18.63 0.25 -2.28
N THR A 280 18.33 -0.20 -3.48
CA THR A 280 17.49 -1.38 -3.71
C THR A 280 18.33 -2.57 -4.17
N THR A 281 17.78 -3.79 -4.01
CA THR A 281 18.41 -5.02 -4.46
C THR A 281 17.51 -5.78 -5.43
N ALA A 282 18.02 -6.13 -6.60
CA ALA A 282 17.39 -7.03 -7.57
C ALA A 282 18.19 -8.32 -7.71
N TYR A 283 17.60 -9.47 -7.35
CA TYR A 283 18.28 -10.75 -7.33
C TYR A 283 17.50 -11.83 -8.06
N ALA A 284 18.14 -12.53 -8.98
CA ALA A 284 17.60 -13.71 -9.66
C ALA A 284 16.18 -13.52 -10.25
N ASN A 285 15.84 -12.32 -10.74
CA ASN A 285 14.63 -12.11 -11.53
C ASN A 285 14.85 -12.64 -12.95
N SER A 286 13.81 -13.17 -13.61
CA SER A 286 13.96 -13.84 -14.91
C SER A 286 14.32 -12.87 -16.03
N LYS A 287 13.93 -11.61 -15.95
CA LYS A 287 14.34 -10.55 -16.89
C LYS A 287 15.43 -9.67 -16.27
N TRP A 288 15.34 -8.38 -16.41
CA TRP A 288 16.34 -7.43 -15.93
C TRP A 288 16.22 -7.19 -14.43
N GLY A 289 17.34 -6.89 -13.77
CA GLY A 289 17.32 -6.34 -12.43
C GLY A 289 16.60 -4.98 -12.42
N TYR A 290 17.02 -4.11 -13.36
CA TYR A 290 16.46 -2.75 -13.55
C TYR A 290 16.23 -2.49 -15.02
N TYR A 291 15.01 -2.13 -15.41
CA TYR A 291 14.64 -1.79 -16.79
C TYR A 291 14.06 -0.37 -16.86
N PHE A 292 14.88 0.59 -17.32
CA PHE A 292 14.58 2.01 -17.41
C PHE A 292 15.03 2.58 -18.75
N ALA A 293 14.35 2.18 -19.82
CA ALA A 293 14.81 2.42 -21.20
C ALA A 293 14.44 3.80 -21.74
N THR A 294 13.37 4.45 -21.23
CA THR A 294 12.76 5.62 -21.86
C THR A 294 12.71 6.87 -20.97
N GLY A 295 12.66 6.71 -19.66
CA GLY A 295 12.46 7.80 -18.71
C GLY A 295 13.74 8.50 -18.27
N ALA A 296 13.58 9.50 -17.37
CA ALA A 296 14.66 10.27 -16.76
C ALA A 296 14.99 9.77 -15.34
N ALA A 297 14.90 8.48 -15.10
CA ALA A 297 15.08 7.87 -13.79
C ALA A 297 16.46 8.19 -13.17
N ARG A 298 16.51 8.14 -11.84
CA ARG A 298 17.72 8.32 -11.02
C ARG A 298 17.97 7.02 -10.25
N LEU A 299 18.99 6.26 -10.66
CA LEU A 299 19.37 4.97 -10.08
C LEU A 299 20.59 5.16 -9.20
N GLY A 300 20.44 5.03 -7.88
CA GLY A 300 21.51 5.30 -6.93
C GLY A 300 21.78 4.17 -5.95
N LYS A 301 23.02 3.72 -5.82
CA LYS A 301 23.48 2.74 -4.81
C LYS A 301 22.68 1.42 -4.83
N ASN A 302 22.25 0.97 -5.98
CA ASN A 302 21.48 -0.25 -6.17
C ASN A 302 22.38 -1.45 -6.43
N LEU A 303 21.90 -2.64 -6.10
CA LEU A 303 22.59 -3.91 -6.27
C LEU A 303 21.77 -4.84 -7.17
N ALA A 304 22.35 -5.27 -8.29
CA ALA A 304 21.76 -6.25 -9.20
C ALA A 304 22.66 -7.46 -9.32
N VAL A 305 22.15 -8.66 -9.02
CA VAL A 305 22.92 -9.91 -9.05
C VAL A 305 22.08 -11.03 -9.65
N SER A 306 22.65 -11.80 -10.57
CA SER A 306 22.09 -13.03 -11.14
C SER A 306 20.73 -12.87 -11.83
N ASN A 307 20.37 -11.70 -12.33
CA ASN A 307 19.13 -11.51 -13.10
C ASN A 307 19.32 -12.01 -14.55
N GLY A 308 18.32 -12.69 -15.11
CA GLY A 308 18.41 -13.39 -16.39
C GLY A 308 18.71 -12.48 -17.60
N GLY A 309 18.12 -11.27 -17.62
CA GLY A 309 18.42 -10.25 -18.64
C GLY A 309 19.67 -9.42 -18.35
N GLY A 310 20.23 -9.51 -17.14
CA GLY A 310 21.37 -8.72 -16.69
C GLY A 310 21.01 -7.68 -15.62
N SER A 311 21.99 -6.84 -15.28
CA SER A 311 21.84 -5.86 -14.19
C SER A 311 20.89 -4.73 -14.54
N VAL A 312 21.12 -4.04 -15.66
CA VAL A 312 20.38 -2.83 -16.03
C VAL A 312 20.23 -2.66 -17.54
N THR A 313 19.03 -2.25 -17.97
CA THR A 313 18.82 -1.55 -19.24
C THR A 313 18.44 -0.11 -18.91
N LYS A 314 19.11 0.86 -19.53
CA LYS A 314 18.88 2.27 -19.27
C LYS A 314 18.96 3.12 -20.53
N GLY A 315 18.06 4.10 -20.65
CA GLY A 315 18.09 5.13 -21.67
C GLY A 315 19.15 6.19 -21.39
N SER A 316 19.41 7.04 -22.37
CA SER A 316 20.44 8.10 -22.29
C SER A 316 20.11 9.20 -21.25
N ALA A 317 18.85 9.38 -20.89
CA ALA A 317 18.42 10.37 -19.90
C ALA A 317 18.50 9.85 -18.45
N VAL A 318 18.76 8.56 -18.24
CA VAL A 318 18.87 7.95 -16.92
C VAL A 318 20.16 8.34 -16.25
N VAL A 319 20.07 8.91 -15.04
CA VAL A 319 21.24 9.16 -14.19
C VAL A 319 21.50 7.92 -13.33
N SER A 320 22.73 7.38 -13.43
CA SER A 320 23.15 6.16 -12.72
C SER A 320 24.41 6.45 -11.93
N ALA A 321 24.41 6.23 -10.62
CA ALA A 321 25.57 6.54 -9.78
C ALA A 321 25.69 5.63 -8.55
N GLY A 322 26.84 5.00 -8.39
CA GLY A 322 27.16 4.16 -7.23
C GLY A 322 26.45 2.83 -7.19
N ASN A 323 25.91 2.36 -8.30
CA ASN A 323 25.32 1.02 -8.46
C ASN A 323 26.40 0.01 -8.81
N ASN A 324 26.22 -1.28 -8.53
CA ASN A 324 27.23 -2.29 -8.79
C ASN A 324 27.53 -2.53 -10.29
N TRP A 325 26.75 -1.99 -11.19
CA TRP A 325 27.00 -1.99 -12.63
C TRP A 325 27.69 -0.70 -13.13
N ASP A 326 27.90 0.29 -12.28
CA ASP A 326 28.62 1.51 -12.64
C ASP A 326 30.13 1.27 -12.53
N SER A 327 30.92 1.97 -13.38
CA SER A 327 32.38 1.80 -13.40
C SER A 327 33.01 2.11 -12.05
N GLY A 328 33.91 1.25 -11.60
CA GLY A 328 34.63 1.39 -10.34
C GLY A 328 33.87 0.98 -9.08
N VAL A 329 32.62 0.51 -9.22
CA VAL A 329 31.82 0.01 -8.09
C VAL A 329 31.92 -1.52 -8.02
N SER A 330 32.37 -2.04 -6.89
CA SER A 330 32.43 -3.49 -6.65
C SER A 330 31.09 -4.04 -6.19
N THR A 331 30.78 -5.28 -6.62
CA THR A 331 29.59 -6.02 -6.15
C THR A 331 29.92 -6.70 -4.82
N PRO A 332 29.30 -6.29 -3.70
CA PRO A 332 29.52 -6.97 -2.43
C PRO A 332 28.85 -8.35 -2.43
N ALA A 333 29.47 -9.31 -1.77
CA ALA A 333 28.89 -10.65 -1.62
C ALA A 333 27.71 -10.63 -0.65
N PHE A 334 26.67 -11.40 -0.95
CA PHE A 334 25.58 -11.65 -0.01
C PHE A 334 26.04 -12.58 1.13
N ARG A 335 25.55 -12.34 2.34
CA ARG A 335 25.74 -13.24 3.48
C ARG A 335 24.98 -14.56 3.31
N SER A 336 23.83 -14.49 2.66
CA SER A 336 23.02 -15.65 2.32
C SER A 336 22.21 -15.39 1.04
N THR A 337 22.05 -16.43 0.23
CA THR A 337 21.11 -16.48 -0.91
C THR A 337 19.93 -17.43 -0.65
N ASP A 338 19.78 -17.95 0.58
CA ASP A 338 18.64 -18.75 1.02
C ASP A 338 17.45 -17.86 1.36
N ALA A 339 16.45 -17.87 0.48
CA ALA A 339 15.23 -17.05 0.61
C ALA A 339 14.24 -17.57 1.66
N SER A 340 14.45 -18.75 2.25
CA SER A 340 13.50 -19.38 3.19
C SER A 340 13.14 -18.47 4.36
N THR A 341 14.11 -17.70 4.85
CA THR A 341 13.93 -16.79 5.98
C THR A 341 13.06 -15.56 5.66
N ALA A 342 12.83 -15.24 4.39
CA ALA A 342 11.91 -14.17 3.98
C ALA A 342 10.43 -14.51 4.29
N TYR A 343 10.11 -15.78 4.45
CA TYR A 343 8.77 -16.27 4.83
C TYR A 343 8.55 -16.37 6.34
N ASN A 344 9.56 -16.12 7.15
CA ASN A 344 9.44 -16.17 8.61
C ASN A 344 8.35 -15.18 9.11
N ALA A 345 7.88 -15.43 10.32
CA ALA A 345 6.97 -14.51 11.00
C ALA A 345 7.59 -13.10 11.08
N ARG A 346 6.76 -12.09 10.93
CA ARG A 346 7.15 -10.70 11.17
C ARG A 346 7.65 -10.53 12.60
N ARG A 347 8.44 -9.50 12.86
CA ARG A 347 8.83 -9.10 14.22
C ARG A 347 7.59 -8.67 15.01
N SER A 348 7.70 -8.60 16.31
CA SER A 348 6.58 -8.25 17.21
C SER A 348 6.00 -6.85 16.96
N ASP A 349 6.79 -5.94 16.36
CA ASP A 349 6.36 -4.61 15.94
C ASP A 349 5.71 -4.58 14.54
N GLY A 350 5.52 -5.76 13.92
CA GLY A 350 4.97 -5.92 12.57
C GLY A 350 5.98 -5.70 11.45
N SER A 351 7.21 -5.30 11.72
CA SER A 351 8.23 -5.09 10.69
C SER A 351 8.68 -6.40 10.04
N LEU A 352 9.42 -6.29 8.94
CA LEU A 352 9.95 -7.42 8.19
C LEU A 352 10.78 -8.36 9.08
N PRO A 353 10.76 -9.69 8.82
CA PRO A 353 11.52 -10.63 9.62
C PRO A 353 13.02 -10.37 9.54
N ALA A 354 13.73 -10.70 10.62
CA ALA A 354 15.18 -10.70 10.59
C ALA A 354 15.70 -11.77 9.63
N THR A 355 16.63 -11.40 8.76
CA THR A 355 17.20 -12.31 7.76
C THR A 355 18.66 -11.99 7.46
N ALA A 356 19.43 -13.01 7.08
CA ALA A 356 20.72 -12.85 6.43
C ALA A 356 20.60 -12.84 4.88
N PHE A 357 19.43 -13.21 4.35
CA PHE A 357 19.16 -13.28 2.92
C PHE A 357 19.33 -11.91 2.26
N LEU A 358 20.08 -11.86 1.18
CA LEU A 358 20.47 -10.67 0.41
C LEU A 358 21.10 -9.54 1.22
N THR A 359 21.43 -9.75 2.49
CA THR A 359 22.23 -8.77 3.24
C THR A 359 23.69 -8.85 2.81
N THR A 360 24.37 -7.71 2.83
CA THR A 360 25.80 -7.60 2.53
C THR A 360 26.55 -7.06 3.74
N GLY A 361 27.89 -7.08 3.72
CA GLY A 361 28.72 -6.35 4.69
C GLY A 361 28.73 -4.83 4.43
N SER A 362 28.20 -4.37 3.29
CA SER A 362 28.14 -2.97 2.89
C SER A 362 26.93 -2.27 3.49
N THR A 363 27.11 -1.06 3.99
CA THR A 363 26.03 -0.16 4.41
C THR A 363 25.71 0.89 3.34
N THR A 364 26.40 0.88 2.20
CA THR A 364 26.36 1.94 1.19
C THR A 364 25.61 1.55 -0.09
N ILE A 365 25.44 0.25 -0.38
CA ILE A 365 24.84 -0.25 -1.62
C ILE A 365 23.87 -1.41 -1.33
N GLY A 366 22.76 -1.46 -2.05
CA GLY A 366 21.72 -2.46 -1.91
C GLY A 366 20.77 -2.22 -0.73
N ALA A 367 19.72 -3.02 -0.64
CA ALA A 367 18.73 -2.99 0.44
C ALA A 367 19.33 -3.54 1.75
N THR A 368 18.87 -3.01 2.88
CA THR A 368 19.29 -3.50 4.21
C THR A 368 18.53 -4.76 4.64
N MET A 369 17.46 -5.12 3.95
CA MET A 369 16.60 -6.29 4.23
C MET A 369 15.97 -6.26 5.64
N ASN A 370 15.52 -5.09 6.09
CA ASN A 370 14.87 -4.86 7.40
C ASN A 370 13.72 -3.86 7.28
#